data_958c9efd33c2988e5926ed30faa46a01
#
_entry.id   958c9efd33c2988e5926ed30faa46a01
#
_cell.length_a   1.000
_cell.length_b   1.000
_cell.length_c   1.000
_cell.angle_alpha   90.00
_cell.angle_beta   90.00
_cell.angle_gamma   90.00
#
_symmetry.space_group_name_H-M   'P 1'
#
loop_
_entity.id
_entity.type
_entity.pdbx_description
1 polymer ?
#
loop_
_entity_poly.entity_id
_entity_poly.type
_entity_poly.pdbx_seq_one_letter_code
_entity_poly.pdbx_strand_id
1 'polypeptide(L)'
;MADGKLSYNPLYLQVKDIIQKQIVDGKYPPGANIPSESQLAEDFGTSISTIRQALSILVSEGKLVKKQGRGTFVSEQKVEITFFTWIGESPRGEEILQQIIDAFEKKNSAIHVKVIPTDYIHARDDLLKLITHGNAPDVAQIVSPWTTYFASMGAFEPLEGVLSPENISGRSEEKDLSGGRFLQKLYSVAWGLCPLSLIVNKNCMRELGIDQFDIPISLDQFAKICLQASEEYKNRDKYAYGLNLLHDETDFFRIYTFLQAFGGGFVDYSGNVVFNSGENAAGFSWLRDFVKTTKILKTDIYSIRREFAKNNVLFMTDGPWIKYMMESETGAPFEDNFQVVLNPTYRTDFSLSWNYNHALAICAQSRNKMYAAKFIDSVTSDPDVGGLYYLLSGHLPLNREHYSHPDFRRPFFQEYWKQLEHSGCLNAENSMFEKAM
;
A
#
# COMPACT_ATOMS: atom_id res chain seq x y z
N MET A 1 18.79 -14.40 33.89
CA MET A 1 19.78 -15.09 33.04
C MET A 1 19.01 -15.56 31.80
N ALA A 2 19.09 -14.79 30.69
CA ALA A 2 18.41 -15.11 29.44
C ALA A 2 19.37 -15.98 28.63
N ASP A 3 18.95 -17.23 28.40
CA ASP A 3 19.65 -18.16 27.51
C ASP A 3 19.67 -17.56 26.07
N GLY A 4 20.86 -17.09 25.69
CA GLY A 4 21.18 -16.69 24.34
C GLY A 4 21.22 -17.92 23.42
N LYS A 5 20.08 -18.37 22.91
CA LYS A 5 20.04 -19.28 21.76
C LYS A 5 20.48 -18.51 20.53
N LEU A 6 21.72 -18.69 20.13
CA LEU A 6 22.21 -18.37 18.81
C LEU A 6 21.36 -19.18 17.80
N SER A 7 20.53 -18.52 17.01
CA SER A 7 19.85 -19.16 15.90
C SER A 7 20.85 -19.38 14.75
N TYR A 8 21.68 -20.39 14.88
CA TYR A 8 22.49 -20.89 13.78
C TYR A 8 21.58 -21.74 12.91
N ASN A 9 21.10 -21.22 11.79
CA ASN A 9 20.43 -22.03 10.79
C ASN A 9 21.39 -23.16 10.37
N PRO A 10 21.00 -24.44 10.47
CA PRO A 10 21.83 -25.56 10.04
C PRO A 10 22.34 -25.36 8.61
N LEU A 11 23.57 -25.76 8.34
CA LEU A 11 24.24 -25.51 7.06
C LEU A 11 23.43 -26.03 5.85
N TYR A 12 22.76 -27.19 6.00
CA TYR A 12 21.91 -27.72 4.94
C TYR A 12 20.69 -26.84 4.61
N LEU A 13 20.15 -26.09 5.58
CA LEU A 13 19.07 -25.11 5.33
C LEU A 13 19.61 -23.89 4.61
N GLN A 14 20.79 -23.40 4.97
CA GLN A 14 21.43 -22.29 4.24
C GLN A 14 21.70 -22.68 2.79
N VAL A 15 22.23 -23.86 2.52
CA VAL A 15 22.43 -24.40 1.17
C VAL A 15 21.10 -24.53 0.42
N LYS A 16 20.08 -25.07 1.07
CA LYS A 16 18.72 -25.17 0.51
C LYS A 16 18.21 -23.79 0.08
N ASP A 17 18.34 -22.78 0.93
CA ASP A 17 17.85 -21.41 0.65
C ASP A 17 18.63 -20.77 -0.51
N ILE A 18 19.95 -20.96 -0.58
CA ILE A 18 20.74 -20.44 -1.70
C ILE A 18 20.34 -21.11 -3.02
N ILE A 19 20.20 -22.44 -3.05
CA ILE A 19 19.78 -23.16 -4.27
C ILE A 19 18.36 -22.72 -4.67
N GLN A 20 17.43 -22.62 -3.71
CA GLN A 20 16.08 -22.14 -3.98
C GLN A 20 16.08 -20.71 -4.55
N LYS A 21 16.90 -19.82 -3.99
CA LYS A 21 17.06 -18.47 -4.52
C LYS A 21 17.59 -18.50 -5.97
N GLN A 22 18.58 -19.33 -6.27
CA GLN A 22 19.09 -19.47 -7.63
C GLN A 22 18.04 -19.98 -8.63
N ILE A 23 17.09 -20.83 -8.17
CA ILE A 23 15.95 -21.28 -8.99
C ILE A 23 14.97 -20.11 -9.21
N VAL A 24 14.61 -19.40 -8.15
CA VAL A 24 13.70 -18.23 -8.23
C VAL A 24 14.25 -17.11 -9.09
N ASP A 25 15.56 -16.87 -9.01
CA ASP A 25 16.26 -15.86 -9.82
C ASP A 25 16.51 -16.30 -11.28
N GLY A 26 16.11 -17.55 -11.64
CA GLY A 26 16.18 -18.05 -13.01
C GLY A 26 17.55 -18.59 -13.42
N LYS A 27 18.54 -18.68 -12.52
CA LYS A 27 19.83 -19.32 -12.81
C LYS A 27 19.66 -20.78 -13.26
N TYR A 28 18.67 -21.44 -12.66
CA TYR A 28 18.24 -22.77 -13.07
C TYR A 28 16.75 -22.70 -13.49
N PRO A 29 16.46 -22.57 -14.81
CA PRO A 29 15.08 -22.50 -15.27
C PRO A 29 14.34 -23.85 -15.12
N PRO A 30 13.00 -23.88 -15.20
CA PRO A 30 12.22 -25.12 -15.18
C PRO A 30 12.75 -26.15 -16.16
N GLY A 31 12.88 -27.40 -15.71
CA GLY A 31 13.45 -28.50 -16.50
C GLY A 31 14.98 -28.53 -16.58
N ALA A 32 15.67 -27.50 -16.12
CA ALA A 32 17.13 -27.48 -16.12
C ALA A 32 17.72 -28.50 -15.12
N ASN A 33 18.86 -29.10 -15.51
CA ASN A 33 19.65 -29.94 -14.62
C ASN A 33 20.45 -29.03 -13.68
N ILE A 34 20.40 -29.28 -12.37
CA ILE A 34 21.30 -28.63 -11.41
C ILE A 34 22.61 -29.39 -11.31
N PRO A 35 23.73 -28.76 -10.87
CA PRO A 35 25.00 -29.44 -10.68
C PRO A 35 24.87 -30.68 -9.79
N SER A 36 25.79 -31.64 -9.96
CA SER A 36 25.80 -32.86 -9.17
C SER A 36 26.04 -32.62 -7.68
N GLU A 37 25.61 -33.57 -6.82
CA GLU A 37 25.84 -33.48 -5.36
C GLU A 37 27.32 -33.22 -5.02
N SER A 38 28.25 -33.81 -5.81
CA SER A 38 29.70 -33.65 -5.62
C SER A 38 30.16 -32.23 -6.03
N GLN A 39 29.66 -31.72 -7.17
CA GLN A 39 29.99 -30.37 -7.62
C GLN A 39 29.45 -29.31 -6.68
N LEU A 40 28.18 -29.45 -6.24
CA LEU A 40 27.63 -28.54 -5.25
C LEU A 40 28.38 -28.60 -3.91
N ALA A 41 28.87 -29.77 -3.50
CA ALA A 41 29.66 -29.90 -2.28
C ALA A 41 30.98 -29.13 -2.38
N GLU A 42 31.62 -29.18 -3.56
CA GLU A 42 32.83 -28.42 -3.86
C GLU A 42 32.52 -26.91 -3.91
N ASP A 43 31.50 -26.49 -4.67
CA ASP A 43 31.07 -25.09 -4.84
C ASP A 43 30.72 -24.41 -3.51
N PHE A 44 30.06 -25.13 -2.60
CA PHE A 44 29.68 -24.63 -1.27
C PHE A 44 30.68 -24.91 -0.16
N GLY A 45 31.79 -25.59 -0.44
CA GLY A 45 32.78 -25.94 0.57
C GLY A 45 32.22 -26.80 1.72
N THR A 46 31.31 -27.76 1.40
CA THR A 46 30.59 -28.53 2.41
C THR A 46 30.57 -30.04 2.09
N SER A 47 29.98 -30.84 2.95
CA SER A 47 29.88 -32.31 2.72
C SER A 47 28.78 -32.66 1.73
N ILE A 48 28.97 -33.76 0.96
CA ILE A 48 27.92 -34.31 0.08
C ILE A 48 26.65 -34.65 0.87
N SER A 49 26.75 -35.05 2.13
CA SER A 49 25.60 -35.34 2.98
C SER A 49 24.77 -34.09 3.27
N THR A 50 25.40 -32.93 3.50
CA THR A 50 24.74 -31.64 3.69
C THR A 50 23.98 -31.22 2.42
N ILE A 51 24.62 -31.37 1.24
CA ILE A 51 23.98 -31.09 -0.06
C ILE A 51 22.78 -32.04 -0.24
N ARG A 52 22.95 -33.31 0.01
CA ARG A 52 21.87 -34.30 -0.14
C ARG A 52 20.66 -33.99 0.73
N GLN A 53 20.86 -33.54 1.98
CA GLN A 53 19.78 -33.09 2.85
C GLN A 53 19.07 -31.87 2.27
N ALA A 54 19.80 -30.85 1.83
CA ALA A 54 19.26 -29.65 1.20
C ALA A 54 18.40 -29.99 -0.04
N LEU A 55 18.97 -30.81 -0.95
CA LEU A 55 18.25 -31.23 -2.18
C LEU A 55 17.04 -32.12 -1.86
N SER A 56 17.12 -32.99 -0.82
CA SER A 56 15.99 -33.82 -0.41
C SER A 56 14.78 -32.97 0.04
N ILE A 57 15.03 -31.88 0.75
CA ILE A 57 13.97 -30.94 1.14
C ILE A 57 13.35 -30.30 -0.12
N LEU A 58 14.15 -29.76 -1.03
CA LEU A 58 13.66 -29.15 -2.27
C LEU A 58 12.88 -30.15 -3.14
N VAL A 59 13.27 -31.42 -3.13
CA VAL A 59 12.51 -32.49 -3.80
C VAL A 59 11.18 -32.74 -3.09
N SER A 60 11.18 -32.83 -1.76
CA SER A 60 9.94 -33.04 -0.99
C SER A 60 8.97 -31.85 -1.10
N GLU A 61 9.48 -30.65 -1.31
CA GLU A 61 8.72 -29.43 -1.58
C GLU A 61 8.27 -29.31 -3.05
N GLY A 62 8.61 -30.31 -3.93
CA GLY A 62 8.25 -30.31 -5.34
C GLY A 62 9.01 -29.27 -6.20
N LYS A 63 10.03 -28.62 -5.66
CA LYS A 63 10.86 -27.64 -6.38
C LYS A 63 11.90 -28.30 -7.29
N LEU A 64 12.32 -29.51 -6.93
CA LEU A 64 13.24 -30.32 -7.70
C LEU A 64 12.66 -31.73 -7.94
N VAL A 65 13.10 -32.38 -9.02
CA VAL A 65 12.74 -33.76 -9.40
C VAL A 65 14.02 -34.55 -9.62
N LYS A 66 14.18 -35.68 -8.90
CA LYS A 66 15.26 -36.62 -9.18
C LYS A 66 14.86 -37.58 -10.32
N LYS A 67 15.66 -37.60 -11.39
CA LYS A 67 15.53 -38.59 -12.50
C LYS A 67 16.65 -39.62 -12.37
N GLN A 68 16.29 -40.89 -12.09
CA GLN A 68 17.25 -41.97 -11.82
C GLN A 68 18.31 -42.06 -12.95
N GLY A 69 19.59 -42.07 -12.59
CA GLY A 69 20.72 -42.11 -13.53
C GLY A 69 20.93 -40.85 -14.37
N ARG A 70 20.09 -39.83 -14.25
CA ARG A 70 20.13 -38.61 -15.08
C ARG A 70 20.43 -37.33 -14.29
N GLY A 71 20.29 -37.36 -12.96
CA GLY A 71 20.56 -36.21 -12.10
C GLY A 71 19.30 -35.64 -11.44
N THR A 72 19.45 -34.39 -10.91
CA THR A 72 18.40 -33.62 -10.27
C THR A 72 18.03 -32.42 -11.13
N PHE A 73 16.75 -32.23 -11.39
CA PHE A 73 16.22 -31.23 -12.30
C PHE A 73 15.27 -30.29 -11.56
N VAL A 74 15.22 -29.02 -11.99
CA VAL A 74 14.18 -28.09 -11.55
C VAL A 74 12.82 -28.60 -12.02
N SER A 75 11.82 -28.56 -11.14
CA SER A 75 10.45 -28.95 -11.47
C SER A 75 9.91 -28.09 -12.62
N GLU A 76 9.19 -28.74 -13.55
CA GLU A 76 8.47 -28.05 -14.63
C GLU A 76 7.07 -27.60 -14.19
N GLN A 77 6.62 -28.03 -13.00
CA GLN A 77 5.36 -27.59 -12.43
C GLN A 77 5.51 -26.15 -11.92
N LYS A 78 4.58 -25.29 -12.30
CA LYS A 78 4.52 -23.94 -11.77
C LYS A 78 4.28 -23.96 -10.25
N VAL A 79 4.97 -23.09 -9.55
CA VAL A 79 4.71 -22.82 -8.14
C VAL A 79 3.52 -21.87 -8.05
N GLU A 80 2.42 -22.32 -7.45
CA GLU A 80 1.29 -21.44 -7.17
C GLU A 80 1.60 -20.62 -5.91
N ILE A 81 1.49 -19.30 -6.01
CA ILE A 81 1.45 -18.37 -4.88
C ILE A 81 0.07 -17.75 -4.79
N THR A 82 -0.42 -17.56 -3.59
CA THR A 82 -1.72 -16.95 -3.32
C THR A 82 -1.56 -15.47 -2.99
N PHE A 83 -2.32 -14.61 -3.66
CA PHE A 83 -2.31 -13.16 -3.47
C PHE A 83 -3.67 -12.65 -3.00
N PHE A 84 -3.75 -12.22 -1.75
CA PHE A 84 -4.93 -11.60 -1.15
C PHE A 84 -4.95 -10.11 -1.47
N THR A 85 -6.02 -9.62 -2.12
CA THR A 85 -6.09 -8.23 -2.61
C THR A 85 -7.53 -7.79 -2.82
N TRP A 86 -7.78 -6.49 -2.66
CA TRP A 86 -9.05 -5.83 -2.98
C TRP A 86 -9.00 -5.02 -4.29
N ILE A 87 -7.86 -5.01 -5.02
CA ILE A 87 -7.78 -4.27 -6.30
C ILE A 87 -8.86 -4.70 -7.27
N GLY A 88 -9.22 -5.99 -7.28
CA GLY A 88 -10.25 -6.55 -8.14
C GLY A 88 -11.70 -6.28 -7.69
N GLU A 89 -11.96 -5.41 -6.68
CA GLU A 89 -13.31 -5.12 -6.19
C GLU A 89 -14.20 -4.35 -7.19
N SER A 90 -13.61 -3.82 -8.26
CA SER A 90 -14.31 -3.16 -9.35
C SER A 90 -13.88 -3.72 -10.70
N PRO A 91 -14.72 -3.64 -11.78
CA PRO A 91 -14.35 -4.13 -13.11
C PRO A 91 -13.03 -3.53 -13.61
N ARG A 92 -12.80 -2.24 -13.38
CA ARG A 92 -11.53 -1.58 -13.75
C ARG A 92 -10.36 -2.07 -12.93
N GLY A 93 -10.58 -2.29 -11.64
CA GLY A 93 -9.56 -2.88 -10.75
C GLY A 93 -9.19 -4.30 -11.15
N GLU A 94 -10.18 -5.10 -11.54
CA GLU A 94 -9.95 -6.47 -12.05
C GLU A 94 -9.09 -6.47 -13.32
N GLU A 95 -9.37 -5.57 -14.29
CA GLU A 95 -8.54 -5.38 -15.48
C GLU A 95 -7.08 -5.02 -15.13
N ILE A 96 -6.88 -4.09 -14.18
CA ILE A 96 -5.54 -3.69 -13.73
C ILE A 96 -4.82 -4.87 -13.10
N LEU A 97 -5.48 -5.59 -12.20
CA LEU A 97 -4.91 -6.75 -11.52
C LEU A 97 -4.50 -7.84 -12.51
N GLN A 98 -5.36 -8.14 -13.49
CA GLN A 98 -5.08 -9.16 -14.50
C GLN A 98 -3.86 -8.78 -15.34
N GLN A 99 -3.73 -7.51 -15.77
CA GLN A 99 -2.59 -7.04 -16.54
C GLN A 99 -1.27 -7.15 -15.74
N ILE A 100 -1.29 -6.86 -14.44
CA ILE A 100 -0.12 -7.00 -13.56
C ILE A 100 0.29 -8.48 -13.45
N ILE A 101 -0.67 -9.37 -13.23
CA ILE A 101 -0.42 -10.81 -13.10
C ILE A 101 0.14 -11.37 -14.42
N ASP A 102 -0.47 -11.04 -15.55
CA ASP A 102 -0.02 -11.49 -16.87
C ASP A 102 1.41 -11.02 -17.17
N ALA A 103 1.72 -9.75 -16.87
CA ALA A 103 3.07 -9.20 -17.05
C ALA A 103 4.10 -9.91 -16.13
N PHE A 104 3.72 -10.17 -14.87
CA PHE A 104 4.56 -10.91 -13.94
C PHE A 104 4.80 -12.36 -14.39
N GLU A 105 3.74 -13.11 -14.71
CA GLU A 105 3.85 -14.52 -15.12
C GLU A 105 4.60 -14.70 -16.46
N LYS A 106 4.49 -13.72 -17.36
CA LYS A 106 5.26 -13.71 -18.61
C LYS A 106 6.77 -13.64 -18.34
N LYS A 107 7.20 -12.84 -17.36
CA LYS A 107 8.62 -12.75 -16.96
C LYS A 107 9.06 -13.89 -16.03
N ASN A 108 8.13 -14.49 -15.30
CA ASN A 108 8.36 -15.51 -14.28
C ASN A 108 7.53 -16.77 -14.55
N SER A 109 7.79 -17.42 -15.68
CA SER A 109 6.99 -18.55 -16.21
C SER A 109 6.87 -19.76 -15.26
N ALA A 110 7.75 -19.87 -14.26
CA ALA A 110 7.73 -20.90 -13.23
C ALA A 110 6.73 -20.62 -12.09
N ILE A 111 6.11 -19.42 -12.07
CA ILE A 111 5.22 -18.99 -10.99
C ILE A 111 3.81 -18.81 -11.57
N HIS A 112 2.81 -19.17 -10.79
CA HIS A 112 1.40 -18.86 -11.05
C HIS A 112 0.83 -18.09 -9.86
N VAL A 113 0.12 -16.98 -10.12
CA VAL A 113 -0.50 -16.16 -9.08
C VAL A 113 -1.98 -16.44 -9.01
N LYS A 114 -2.41 -17.03 -7.89
CA LYS A 114 -3.83 -17.25 -7.60
C LYS A 114 -4.36 -16.14 -6.70
N VAL A 115 -5.32 -15.38 -7.21
CA VAL A 115 -5.94 -14.30 -6.45
C VAL A 115 -6.92 -14.85 -5.42
N ILE A 116 -6.84 -14.31 -4.20
CA ILE A 116 -7.85 -14.43 -3.14
C ILE A 116 -8.52 -13.05 -3.05
N PRO A 117 -9.68 -12.85 -3.69
CA PRO A 117 -10.32 -11.54 -3.75
C PRO A 117 -11.00 -11.21 -2.42
N THR A 118 -11.03 -9.93 -2.10
CA THR A 118 -11.81 -9.33 -1.02
C THR A 118 -12.24 -7.92 -1.45
N ASP A 119 -13.07 -7.26 -0.68
CA ASP A 119 -13.30 -5.81 -0.78
C ASP A 119 -12.55 -5.09 0.35
N TYR A 120 -12.34 -3.77 0.16
CA TYR A 120 -11.55 -2.99 1.11
C TYR A 120 -12.17 -2.99 2.53
N ILE A 121 -13.49 -2.92 2.65
CA ILE A 121 -14.19 -2.82 3.95
C ILE A 121 -13.96 -4.07 4.81
N HIS A 122 -13.97 -5.26 4.18
CA HIS A 122 -13.86 -6.53 4.88
C HIS A 122 -12.42 -7.07 4.92
N ALA A 123 -11.50 -6.47 4.15
CA ALA A 123 -10.15 -7.02 3.92
C ALA A 123 -9.38 -7.32 5.21
N ARG A 124 -9.44 -6.45 6.21
CA ARG A 124 -8.74 -6.65 7.50
C ARG A 124 -9.24 -7.89 8.24
N ASP A 125 -10.57 -7.99 8.38
CA ASP A 125 -11.20 -9.09 9.10
C ASP A 125 -11.05 -10.42 8.33
N ASP A 126 -11.15 -10.39 7.02
CA ASP A 126 -10.99 -11.58 6.18
C ASP A 126 -9.54 -12.08 6.21
N LEU A 127 -8.55 -11.19 6.15
CA LEU A 127 -7.16 -11.57 6.32
C LEU A 127 -6.92 -12.19 7.70
N LEU A 128 -7.46 -11.59 8.77
CA LEU A 128 -7.36 -12.13 10.12
C LEU A 128 -7.98 -13.53 10.22
N LYS A 129 -9.15 -13.74 9.63
CA LYS A 129 -9.82 -15.06 9.57
C LYS A 129 -8.95 -16.08 8.85
N LEU A 130 -8.41 -15.76 7.66
CA LEU A 130 -7.53 -16.64 6.91
C LEU A 130 -6.31 -17.05 7.74
N ILE A 131 -5.64 -16.10 8.39
CA ILE A 131 -4.45 -16.36 9.23
C ILE A 131 -4.80 -17.25 10.43
N THR A 132 -5.88 -16.93 11.14
CA THR A 132 -6.27 -17.67 12.36
C THR A 132 -6.74 -19.11 12.08
N HIS A 133 -7.25 -19.37 10.87
CA HIS A 133 -7.63 -20.71 10.43
C HIS A 133 -6.48 -21.50 9.77
N GLY A 134 -5.26 -20.96 9.72
CA GLY A 134 -4.10 -21.62 9.11
C GLY A 134 -4.14 -21.63 7.57
N ASN A 135 -4.93 -20.76 6.95
CA ASN A 135 -5.10 -20.61 5.51
C ASN A 135 -4.56 -19.27 5.01
N ALA A 136 -3.52 -18.73 5.66
CA ALA A 136 -2.93 -17.45 5.31
C ALA A 136 -2.47 -17.45 3.84
N PRO A 137 -2.67 -16.35 3.10
CA PRO A 137 -2.12 -16.20 1.75
C PRO A 137 -0.59 -16.12 1.77
N ASP A 138 0.05 -16.33 0.62
CA ASP A 138 1.51 -16.13 0.52
C ASP A 138 1.83 -14.62 0.56
N VAL A 139 1.07 -13.81 -0.19
CA VAL A 139 1.18 -12.35 -0.23
C VAL A 139 -0.16 -11.73 0.16
N ALA A 140 -0.13 -10.75 1.05
CA ALA A 140 -1.30 -9.96 1.42
C ALA A 140 -1.11 -8.49 1.03
N GLN A 141 -2.07 -7.92 0.31
CA GLN A 141 -2.24 -6.48 0.25
C GLN A 141 -2.84 -6.00 1.56
N ILE A 142 -2.24 -4.96 2.10
CA ILE A 142 -2.68 -4.28 3.33
C ILE A 142 -2.58 -2.78 3.14
N VAL A 143 -3.05 -2.01 4.10
CA VAL A 143 -2.66 -0.61 4.28
C VAL A 143 -1.59 -0.51 5.35
N SER A 144 -0.65 0.42 5.21
CA SER A 144 0.50 0.52 6.13
C SER A 144 0.13 0.57 7.62
N PRO A 145 -0.96 1.21 8.07
CA PRO A 145 -1.35 1.18 9.48
C PRO A 145 -1.60 -0.23 10.03
N TRP A 146 -2.00 -1.21 9.21
CA TRP A 146 -2.24 -2.59 9.68
C TRP A 146 -0.94 -3.37 9.92
N THR A 147 0.20 -2.89 9.46
CA THR A 147 1.49 -3.60 9.58
C THR A 147 1.81 -3.94 11.03
N THR A 148 1.75 -2.96 11.92
CA THR A 148 2.07 -3.14 13.35
C THR A 148 1.15 -4.16 14.02
N TYR A 149 -0.14 -4.13 13.72
CA TYR A 149 -1.12 -5.07 14.25
C TYR A 149 -0.79 -6.51 13.87
N PHE A 150 -0.64 -6.81 12.59
CA PHE A 150 -0.36 -8.16 12.11
C PHE A 150 1.06 -8.63 12.47
N ALA A 151 2.06 -7.74 12.43
CA ALA A 151 3.43 -8.06 12.84
C ALA A 151 3.52 -8.38 14.33
N SER A 152 2.80 -7.67 15.20
CA SER A 152 2.79 -7.92 16.65
C SER A 152 2.22 -9.30 17.03
N MET A 153 1.35 -9.85 16.18
CA MET A 153 0.81 -11.21 16.32
C MET A 153 1.72 -12.29 15.70
N GLY A 154 2.85 -11.91 15.09
CA GLY A 154 3.69 -12.84 14.35
C GLY A 154 3.06 -13.35 13.05
N ALA A 155 2.08 -12.61 12.50
CA ALA A 155 1.37 -13.02 11.30
C ALA A 155 2.14 -12.76 10.00
N PHE A 156 3.08 -11.82 10.02
CA PHE A 156 3.90 -11.47 8.87
C PHE A 156 5.37 -11.88 9.06
N GLU A 157 6.03 -12.17 7.95
CA GLU A 157 7.46 -12.47 7.88
C GLU A 157 8.27 -11.18 7.82
N PRO A 158 9.37 -11.05 8.59
CA PRO A 158 10.34 -9.97 8.38
C PRO A 158 10.95 -10.04 6.97
N LEU A 159 10.91 -8.93 6.24
CA LEU A 159 11.28 -8.89 4.83
C LEU A 159 12.80 -8.85 4.59
N GLU A 160 13.61 -8.43 5.57
CA GLU A 160 15.07 -8.40 5.47
C GLU A 160 15.68 -9.79 5.22
N GLY A 161 14.99 -10.86 5.56
CA GLY A 161 15.43 -12.23 5.29
C GLY A 161 15.10 -12.76 3.91
N VAL A 162 14.20 -12.08 3.17
CA VAL A 162 13.65 -12.58 1.90
C VAL A 162 13.75 -11.60 0.74
N LEU A 163 13.72 -10.29 1.01
CA LEU A 163 14.03 -9.24 0.03
C LEU A 163 15.48 -8.80 0.17
N SER A 164 16.13 -8.44 -0.93
CA SER A 164 17.51 -7.94 -0.85
C SER A 164 17.54 -6.53 -0.25
N PRO A 165 18.62 -6.16 0.48
CA PRO A 165 18.78 -4.79 0.98
C PRO A 165 18.71 -3.73 -0.12
N GLU A 166 19.24 -4.02 -1.31
CA GLU A 166 19.20 -3.13 -2.48
C GLU A 166 17.74 -2.94 -2.93
N ASN A 167 16.92 -3.97 -2.85
CA ASN A 167 15.51 -3.92 -3.21
C ASN A 167 14.68 -3.15 -2.19
N ILE A 168 15.15 -3.01 -0.97
CA ILE A 168 14.49 -2.25 0.10
C ILE A 168 14.97 -0.80 0.09
N SER A 169 16.29 -0.57 0.22
CA SER A 169 16.86 0.76 0.47
C SER A 169 17.19 1.57 -0.79
N GLY A 170 17.37 0.92 -1.93
CA GLY A 170 17.71 1.59 -3.19
C GLY A 170 16.54 2.30 -3.87
N ARG A 171 15.31 2.13 -3.41
CA ARG A 171 14.08 2.51 -4.14
C ARG A 171 13.24 3.57 -3.45
N SER A 172 13.43 3.79 -2.15
CA SER A 172 12.58 4.68 -1.35
C SER A 172 13.37 5.40 -0.27
N GLU A 173 12.85 6.53 0.15
CA GLU A 173 13.33 7.19 1.35
C GLU A 173 12.88 6.42 2.61
N GLU A 174 13.65 6.47 3.69
CA GLU A 174 13.31 5.78 4.94
C GLU A 174 11.93 6.18 5.47
N LYS A 175 11.52 7.45 5.24
CA LYS A 175 10.18 7.92 5.61
C LYS A 175 9.06 7.13 4.92
N ASP A 176 9.28 6.64 3.69
CA ASP A 176 8.26 5.90 2.93
C ASP A 176 8.17 4.43 3.40
N LEU A 177 9.27 3.92 3.97
CA LEU A 177 9.35 2.57 4.55
C LEU A 177 8.86 2.53 6.00
N SER A 178 8.80 3.66 6.69
CA SER A 178 8.50 3.72 8.13
C SER A 178 7.17 3.06 8.49
N GLY A 179 6.14 3.22 7.67
CA GLY A 179 4.84 2.57 7.87
C GLY A 179 4.84 1.05 7.76
N GLY A 180 5.92 0.46 7.20
CA GLY A 180 6.11 -0.98 7.09
C GLY A 180 6.92 -1.61 8.23
N ARG A 181 7.38 -0.79 9.21
CA ARG A 181 8.27 -1.27 10.28
C ARG A 181 7.52 -1.55 11.58
N PHE A 182 8.00 -2.58 12.26
CA PHE A 182 7.63 -2.89 13.64
C PHE A 182 8.87 -3.43 14.38
N LEU A 183 9.21 -2.87 15.55
CA LEU A 183 10.39 -3.21 16.34
C LEU A 183 11.69 -3.27 15.49
N GLN A 184 11.93 -2.22 14.71
CA GLN A 184 13.08 -2.05 13.82
C GLN A 184 13.17 -3.02 12.64
N LYS A 185 12.20 -3.92 12.45
CA LYS A 185 12.14 -4.83 11.32
C LYS A 185 11.07 -4.39 10.32
N LEU A 186 11.34 -4.62 9.04
CA LEU A 186 10.41 -4.34 7.95
C LEU A 186 9.51 -5.56 7.72
N TYR A 187 8.19 -5.38 7.78
CA TYR A 187 7.19 -6.45 7.59
C TYR A 187 6.31 -6.21 6.37
N SER A 188 6.26 -4.98 5.86
CA SER A 188 5.57 -4.67 4.61
C SER A 188 6.33 -3.62 3.81
N VAL A 189 6.16 -3.65 2.49
CA VAL A 189 6.71 -2.67 1.56
C VAL A 189 5.56 -1.93 0.91
N ALA A 190 5.63 -0.61 0.87
CA ALA A 190 4.62 0.18 0.18
C ALA A 190 4.54 -0.24 -1.29
N TRP A 191 3.32 -0.52 -1.75
CA TRP A 191 3.04 -0.78 -3.16
C TRP A 191 2.60 0.51 -3.87
N GLY A 192 1.88 1.37 -3.18
CA GLY A 192 1.50 2.68 -3.66
C GLY A 192 1.58 3.70 -2.54
N LEU A 193 2.25 4.81 -2.78
CA LEU A 193 2.29 5.94 -1.84
C LEU A 193 1.00 6.74 -2.00
N CYS A 194 0.33 7.00 -0.90
CA CYS A 194 -1.04 7.49 -0.88
C CYS A 194 -1.22 8.63 0.12
N PRO A 195 -0.67 9.83 -0.14
CA PRO A 195 -1.03 10.99 0.67
C PRO A 195 -2.50 11.35 0.43
N LEU A 196 -3.22 11.73 1.47
CA LEU A 196 -4.56 12.29 1.33
C LEU A 196 -4.47 13.76 0.94
N SER A 197 -5.25 14.16 -0.07
CA SER A 197 -5.32 15.55 -0.55
C SER A 197 -6.76 16.02 -0.69
N LEU A 198 -6.95 17.34 -0.70
CA LEU A 198 -8.24 17.94 -1.03
C LEU A 198 -8.52 17.77 -2.53
N ILE A 199 -9.71 17.28 -2.85
CA ILE A 199 -10.20 17.14 -4.23
C ILE A 199 -11.31 18.15 -4.47
N VAL A 200 -11.22 18.85 -5.59
CA VAL A 200 -12.14 19.91 -5.99
C VAL A 200 -12.95 19.45 -7.19
N ASN A 201 -14.26 19.63 -7.13
CA ASN A 201 -15.14 19.48 -8.27
C ASN A 201 -15.21 20.79 -9.07
N LYS A 202 -14.60 20.82 -10.26
CA LYS A 202 -14.51 22.01 -11.10
C LYS A 202 -15.85 22.46 -11.65
N ASN A 203 -16.80 21.51 -11.83
CA ASN A 203 -18.16 21.85 -12.28
C ASN A 203 -18.92 22.59 -11.18
N CYS A 204 -18.81 22.16 -9.93
CA CYS A 204 -19.37 22.87 -8.79
C CYS A 204 -18.72 24.25 -8.59
N MET A 205 -17.40 24.39 -8.78
CA MET A 205 -16.72 25.70 -8.72
C MET A 205 -17.26 26.66 -9.76
N ARG A 206 -17.37 26.22 -11.02
CA ARG A 206 -17.93 27.05 -12.13
C ARG A 206 -19.38 27.46 -11.85
N GLU A 207 -20.18 26.56 -11.29
CA GLU A 207 -21.57 26.86 -10.93
C GLU A 207 -21.66 27.96 -9.85
N LEU A 208 -20.70 28.01 -8.92
CA LEU A 208 -20.62 29.03 -7.88
C LEU A 208 -19.96 30.34 -8.35
N GLY A 209 -19.53 30.41 -9.61
CA GLY A 209 -18.79 31.56 -10.14
C GLY A 209 -17.41 31.74 -9.52
N ILE A 210 -16.79 30.68 -9.04
CA ILE A 210 -15.46 30.70 -8.44
C ILE A 210 -14.46 30.18 -9.48
N ASP A 211 -13.73 31.09 -10.11
CA ASP A 211 -12.77 30.75 -11.16
C ASP A 211 -11.40 30.35 -10.61
N GLN A 212 -10.98 30.94 -9.49
CA GLN A 212 -9.67 30.71 -8.89
C GLN A 212 -9.73 30.84 -7.36
N PHE A 213 -8.78 30.18 -6.69
CA PHE A 213 -8.49 30.33 -5.26
C PHE A 213 -6.98 30.16 -5.04
N ASP A 214 -6.49 30.63 -3.88
CA ASP A 214 -5.06 30.54 -3.55
C ASP A 214 -4.62 29.06 -3.39
N ILE A 215 -3.41 28.74 -3.82
CA ILE A 215 -2.79 27.44 -3.63
C ILE A 215 -1.42 27.62 -2.95
N PRO A 216 -1.20 27.07 -1.76
CA PRO A 216 -2.13 26.28 -0.94
C PRO A 216 -3.31 27.12 -0.42
N ILE A 217 -4.47 26.49 -0.35
CA ILE A 217 -5.68 27.14 0.17
C ILE A 217 -5.56 27.30 1.70
N SER A 218 -5.85 28.51 2.22
CA SER A 218 -5.96 28.69 3.67
C SER A 218 -7.25 28.06 4.22
N LEU A 219 -7.22 27.66 5.48
CA LEU A 219 -8.40 27.09 6.14
C LEU A 219 -9.58 28.08 6.18
N ASP A 220 -9.28 29.36 6.31
CA ASP A 220 -10.29 30.45 6.29
C ASP A 220 -10.90 30.60 4.90
N GLN A 221 -10.10 30.58 3.82
CA GLN A 221 -10.58 30.65 2.46
C GLN A 221 -11.41 29.39 2.11
N PHE A 222 -10.95 28.20 2.49
CA PHE A 222 -11.69 26.95 2.33
C PHE A 222 -13.06 27.03 3.02
N ALA A 223 -13.11 27.44 4.30
CA ALA A 223 -14.36 27.59 5.04
C ALA A 223 -15.31 28.63 4.38
N LYS A 224 -14.78 29.76 3.90
CA LYS A 224 -15.55 30.80 3.20
C LYS A 224 -16.20 30.26 1.91
N ILE A 225 -15.45 29.51 1.11
CA ILE A 225 -15.98 28.87 -0.10
C ILE A 225 -17.07 27.85 0.27
N CYS A 226 -16.84 27.04 1.30
CA CYS A 226 -17.83 26.07 1.77
C CYS A 226 -19.11 26.74 2.29
N LEU A 227 -19.01 27.90 2.96
CA LEU A 227 -20.18 28.66 3.40
C LEU A 227 -20.95 29.23 2.21
N GLN A 228 -20.28 29.82 1.21
CA GLN A 228 -20.91 30.29 -0.02
C GLN A 228 -21.66 29.16 -0.73
N ALA A 229 -21.00 27.99 -0.90
CA ALA A 229 -21.63 26.81 -1.47
C ALA A 229 -22.85 26.34 -0.66
N SER A 230 -22.78 26.40 0.67
CA SER A 230 -23.87 25.98 1.55
C SER A 230 -25.12 26.84 1.38
N GLU A 231 -24.97 28.15 1.22
CA GLU A 231 -26.11 29.04 0.94
C GLU A 231 -26.70 28.79 -0.45
N GLU A 232 -25.88 28.66 -1.50
CA GLU A 232 -26.35 28.37 -2.85
C GLU A 232 -27.05 27.01 -2.95
N TYR A 233 -26.58 26.04 -2.18
CA TYR A 233 -27.10 24.68 -2.18
C TYR A 233 -28.23 24.45 -1.16
N LYS A 234 -28.69 25.47 -0.44
CA LYS A 234 -29.62 25.36 0.69
C LYS A 234 -30.87 24.52 0.38
N ASN A 235 -31.46 24.74 -0.81
CA ASN A 235 -32.68 24.07 -1.26
C ASN A 235 -32.42 23.05 -2.38
N ARG A 236 -31.19 22.58 -2.54
CA ARG A 236 -30.77 21.66 -3.58
C ARG A 236 -30.12 20.44 -2.96
N ASP A 237 -30.16 19.31 -3.63
CA ASP A 237 -29.46 18.11 -3.18
C ASP A 237 -27.97 18.15 -3.56
N LYS A 238 -27.31 19.20 -3.09
CA LYS A 238 -25.87 19.46 -3.25
C LYS A 238 -25.24 19.87 -1.94
N TYR A 239 -23.93 19.64 -1.82
CA TYR A 239 -23.18 19.77 -0.59
C TYR A 239 -21.85 20.46 -0.82
N ALA A 240 -21.41 21.27 0.14
CA ALA A 240 -20.12 21.95 0.08
C ALA A 240 -18.94 21.01 0.33
N TYR A 241 -19.13 20.02 1.19
CA TYR A 241 -18.07 19.05 1.55
C TYR A 241 -18.66 17.67 1.81
N GLY A 242 -17.94 16.63 1.38
CA GLY A 242 -18.23 15.25 1.71
C GLY A 242 -17.34 14.77 2.87
N LEU A 243 -17.94 14.39 3.98
CA LEU A 243 -17.24 13.92 5.17
C LEU A 243 -17.75 12.52 5.57
N ASN A 244 -16.86 11.53 5.51
CA ASN A 244 -17.14 10.20 5.99
C ASN A 244 -17.25 10.21 7.52
N LEU A 245 -18.34 9.71 8.10
CA LEU A 245 -18.62 9.68 9.53
C LEU A 245 -19.39 8.41 9.92
N LEU A 246 -18.98 7.25 9.42
CA LEU A 246 -19.63 5.97 9.74
C LEU A 246 -18.84 5.08 10.71
N HIS A 247 -17.92 5.67 11.47
CA HIS A 247 -17.12 4.98 12.48
C HIS A 247 -16.23 3.87 11.91
N ASP A 248 -15.65 4.09 10.74
CA ASP A 248 -14.58 3.25 10.20
C ASP A 248 -13.21 3.95 10.31
N GLU A 249 -12.13 3.20 10.14
CA GLU A 249 -10.77 3.74 10.24
C GLU A 249 -10.49 4.86 9.23
N THR A 250 -11.25 4.92 8.11
CA THR A 250 -11.06 5.94 7.08
C THR A 250 -11.59 7.30 7.49
N ASP A 251 -12.54 7.36 8.43
CA ASP A 251 -13.06 8.59 9.03
C ASP A 251 -11.94 9.34 9.74
N PHE A 252 -11.17 8.62 10.52
CA PHE A 252 -10.09 9.13 11.32
C PHE A 252 -9.06 9.90 10.48
N PHE A 253 -8.59 9.32 9.40
CA PHE A 253 -7.55 9.95 8.57
C PHE A 253 -8.02 11.24 7.90
N ARG A 254 -9.29 11.32 7.53
CA ARG A 254 -9.88 12.53 6.93
C ARG A 254 -10.09 13.64 7.97
N ILE A 255 -10.55 13.29 9.16
CA ILE A 255 -10.67 14.22 10.29
C ILE A 255 -9.30 14.72 10.71
N TYR A 256 -8.34 13.82 10.77
CA TYR A 256 -6.98 14.13 11.17
C TYR A 256 -6.31 15.18 10.27
N THR A 257 -6.63 15.21 8.98
CA THR A 257 -6.15 16.23 8.05
C THR A 257 -6.47 17.64 8.56
N PHE A 258 -7.66 17.86 9.13
CA PHE A 258 -8.03 19.16 9.71
C PHE A 258 -7.28 19.46 11.02
N LEU A 259 -7.00 18.46 11.84
CA LEU A 259 -6.19 18.63 13.05
C LEU A 259 -4.75 19.01 12.71
N GLN A 260 -4.19 18.40 11.69
CA GLN A 260 -2.84 18.70 11.19
C GLN A 260 -2.73 20.15 10.68
N ALA A 261 -3.79 20.72 10.11
CA ALA A 261 -3.81 22.14 9.71
C ALA A 261 -3.53 23.09 10.89
N PHE A 262 -3.83 22.67 12.13
CA PHE A 262 -3.53 23.41 13.36
C PHE A 262 -2.18 23.04 13.98
N GLY A 263 -1.44 22.12 13.40
CA GLY A 263 -0.21 21.52 13.97
C GLY A 263 -0.51 20.46 15.02
N GLY A 264 -1.74 19.96 15.07
CA GLY A 264 -2.15 18.87 15.96
C GLY A 264 -1.62 17.50 15.52
N GLY A 265 -1.67 16.55 16.43
CA GLY A 265 -1.22 15.18 16.20
C GLY A 265 -1.68 14.23 17.30
N PHE A 266 -1.50 12.94 17.09
CA PHE A 266 -1.80 11.91 18.08
C PHE A 266 -0.55 11.45 18.82
N VAL A 267 0.55 11.37 18.10
CA VAL A 267 1.87 11.03 18.62
C VAL A 267 2.90 12.04 18.12
N ASP A 268 3.89 12.34 18.93
CA ASP A 268 5.03 13.15 18.53
C ASP A 268 6.10 12.28 17.83
N TYR A 269 7.19 12.92 17.38
CA TYR A 269 8.32 12.24 16.73
C TYR A 269 9.03 11.22 17.63
N SER A 270 8.78 11.26 18.95
CA SER A 270 9.31 10.30 19.91
C SER A 270 8.35 9.17 20.24
N GLY A 271 7.15 9.13 19.58
CA GLY A 271 6.12 8.13 19.83
C GLY A 271 5.26 8.38 21.07
N ASN A 272 5.38 9.55 21.75
CA ASN A 272 4.52 9.88 22.88
C ASN A 272 3.15 10.31 22.42
N VAL A 273 2.10 9.92 23.15
CA VAL A 273 0.74 10.36 22.86
C VAL A 273 0.57 11.85 23.21
N VAL A 274 0.25 12.66 22.20
CA VAL A 274 0.05 14.11 22.32
C VAL A 274 -1.38 14.55 22.01
N PHE A 275 -2.33 13.62 22.07
CA PHE A 275 -3.73 13.86 21.70
C PHE A 275 -4.36 15.02 22.46
N ASN A 276 -4.07 15.18 23.75
CA ASN A 276 -4.58 16.27 24.60
C ASN A 276 -3.69 17.51 24.47
N SER A 277 -3.57 18.06 23.26
CA SER A 277 -2.82 19.31 23.01
C SER A 277 -3.75 20.48 22.71
N GLY A 278 -3.22 21.70 22.87
CA GLY A 278 -3.95 22.94 22.51
C GLY A 278 -4.28 23.03 21.02
N GLU A 279 -3.39 22.51 20.18
CA GLU A 279 -3.53 22.43 18.73
C GLU A 279 -4.67 21.51 18.34
N ASN A 280 -4.75 20.31 18.93
CA ASN A 280 -5.86 19.40 18.72
C ASN A 280 -7.19 19.98 19.22
N ALA A 281 -7.19 20.62 20.39
CA ALA A 281 -8.39 21.28 20.92
C ALA A 281 -8.88 22.39 19.98
N ALA A 282 -7.97 23.19 19.40
CA ALA A 282 -8.30 24.20 18.41
C ALA A 282 -8.85 23.60 17.12
N GLY A 283 -8.21 22.52 16.61
CA GLY A 283 -8.63 21.81 15.41
C GLY A 283 -10.03 21.20 15.56
N PHE A 284 -10.29 20.51 16.66
CA PHE A 284 -11.63 19.96 16.95
C PHE A 284 -12.70 21.05 17.15
N SER A 285 -12.34 22.16 17.79
CA SER A 285 -13.26 23.30 17.92
C SER A 285 -13.62 23.88 16.56
N TRP A 286 -12.65 24.09 15.69
CA TRP A 286 -12.86 24.55 14.32
C TRP A 286 -13.72 23.55 13.53
N LEU A 287 -13.40 22.27 13.57
CA LEU A 287 -14.15 21.21 12.86
C LEU A 287 -15.60 21.13 13.33
N ARG A 288 -15.84 21.20 14.65
CA ARG A 288 -17.19 21.24 15.22
C ARG A 288 -18.00 22.40 14.64
N ASP A 289 -17.40 23.59 14.57
CA ASP A 289 -18.09 24.79 14.09
C ASP A 289 -18.27 24.76 12.57
N PHE A 290 -17.29 24.24 11.82
CA PHE A 290 -17.39 23.98 10.38
C PHE A 290 -18.53 23.01 10.05
N VAL A 291 -18.63 21.88 10.77
CA VAL A 291 -19.70 20.89 10.59
C VAL A 291 -21.10 21.43 10.90
N LYS A 292 -21.20 22.42 11.82
CA LYS A 292 -22.48 23.06 12.17
C LYS A 292 -22.93 24.11 11.17
N THR A 293 -21.99 24.81 10.54
CA THR A 293 -22.27 25.96 9.67
C THR A 293 -22.27 25.62 8.19
N THR A 294 -21.70 24.47 7.82
CA THR A 294 -21.52 24.04 6.43
C THR A 294 -22.50 22.93 6.07
N LYS A 295 -23.06 22.99 4.87
CA LYS A 295 -23.89 21.91 4.32
C LYS A 295 -23.01 20.74 3.87
N ILE A 296 -22.82 19.77 4.75
CA ILE A 296 -21.95 18.61 4.58
C ILE A 296 -22.77 17.36 4.27
N LEU A 297 -22.34 16.59 3.27
CA LEU A 297 -22.81 15.22 3.05
C LEU A 297 -22.09 14.29 4.04
N LYS A 298 -22.84 13.74 4.99
CA LYS A 298 -22.35 12.84 6.04
C LYS A 298 -22.84 11.43 5.75
N THR A 299 -21.98 10.60 5.18
CA THR A 299 -22.32 9.23 4.80
C THR A 299 -21.02 8.43 4.60
N ASP A 300 -21.11 7.20 4.09
CA ASP A 300 -19.95 6.39 3.71
C ASP A 300 -19.17 6.98 2.54
N ILE A 301 -17.90 6.60 2.45
CA ILE A 301 -16.99 7.13 1.43
C ILE A 301 -17.42 6.78 -0.01
N TYR A 302 -18.03 5.62 -0.23
CA TYR A 302 -18.48 5.22 -1.56
C TYR A 302 -19.66 6.07 -2.03
N SER A 303 -20.58 6.38 -1.12
CA SER A 303 -21.71 7.30 -1.39
C SER A 303 -21.21 8.72 -1.66
N ILE A 304 -20.23 9.21 -0.88
CA ILE A 304 -19.60 10.51 -1.13
C ILE A 304 -18.97 10.56 -2.52
N ARG A 305 -18.21 9.55 -2.91
CA ARG A 305 -17.56 9.47 -4.23
C ARG A 305 -18.59 9.46 -5.36
N ARG A 306 -19.69 8.70 -5.23
CA ARG A 306 -20.77 8.70 -6.22
C ARG A 306 -21.43 10.07 -6.37
N GLU A 307 -21.73 10.75 -5.27
CA GLU A 307 -22.33 12.09 -5.33
C GLU A 307 -21.33 13.15 -5.83
N PHE A 308 -20.05 12.98 -5.54
CA PHE A 308 -18.98 13.82 -6.07
C PHE A 308 -18.86 13.66 -7.61
N ALA A 309 -18.92 12.45 -8.13
CA ALA A 309 -18.92 12.18 -9.56
C ALA A 309 -20.14 12.78 -10.28
N LYS A 310 -21.31 12.84 -9.61
CA LYS A 310 -22.54 13.47 -10.13
C LYS A 310 -22.57 15.00 -9.99
N ASN A 311 -21.50 15.63 -9.57
CA ASN A 311 -21.41 17.07 -9.31
C ASN A 311 -22.34 17.56 -8.18
N ASN A 312 -22.60 16.72 -7.18
CA ASN A 312 -23.42 17.06 -6.02
C ASN A 312 -22.58 17.41 -4.77
N VAL A 313 -21.27 17.25 -4.82
CA VAL A 313 -20.33 17.59 -3.73
C VAL A 313 -19.23 18.45 -4.30
N LEU A 314 -18.92 19.59 -3.66
CA LEU A 314 -17.89 20.52 -4.12
C LEU A 314 -16.47 20.06 -3.77
N PHE A 315 -16.27 19.68 -2.51
CA PHE A 315 -14.97 19.24 -1.99
C PHE A 315 -15.07 17.90 -1.28
N MET A 316 -14.02 17.11 -1.37
CA MET A 316 -13.78 15.95 -0.52
C MET A 316 -12.27 15.74 -0.30
N THR A 317 -11.89 14.99 0.71
CA THR A 317 -10.50 14.56 0.91
C THR A 317 -10.38 13.09 0.54
N ASP A 318 -9.44 12.76 -0.35
CA ASP A 318 -9.22 11.36 -0.75
C ASP A 318 -7.77 11.10 -1.19
N GLY A 319 -7.42 9.81 -1.35
CA GLY A 319 -6.13 9.36 -1.84
C GLY A 319 -6.05 9.27 -3.36
N PRO A 320 -4.87 8.93 -3.92
CA PRO A 320 -4.64 8.91 -5.37
C PRO A 320 -5.51 7.90 -6.14
N TRP A 321 -6.03 6.86 -5.49
CA TRP A 321 -6.98 5.91 -6.08
C TRP A 321 -8.26 6.58 -6.63
N ILE A 322 -8.57 7.81 -6.20
CA ILE A 322 -9.74 8.56 -6.67
C ILE A 322 -9.73 8.74 -8.19
N LYS A 323 -8.55 8.74 -8.83
CA LYS A 323 -8.42 8.89 -10.28
C LYS A 323 -9.23 7.84 -11.05
N TYR A 324 -8.88 6.57 -10.86
CA TYR A 324 -9.55 5.50 -11.62
C TYR A 324 -11.03 5.36 -11.25
N MET A 325 -11.39 5.64 -9.99
CA MET A 325 -12.78 5.61 -9.54
C MET A 325 -13.61 6.69 -10.24
N MET A 326 -13.12 7.92 -10.32
CA MET A 326 -13.83 9.00 -10.99
C MET A 326 -13.87 8.82 -12.53
N GLU A 327 -12.79 8.35 -13.12
CA GLU A 327 -12.76 8.02 -14.55
C GLU A 327 -13.72 6.88 -14.90
N SER A 328 -13.87 5.89 -14.03
CA SER A 328 -14.86 4.81 -14.20
C SER A 328 -16.30 5.31 -14.07
N GLU A 329 -16.58 6.17 -13.09
CA GLU A 329 -17.95 6.69 -12.86
C GLU A 329 -18.40 7.72 -13.90
N THR A 330 -17.47 8.55 -14.40
CA THR A 330 -17.81 9.66 -15.30
C THR A 330 -17.58 9.33 -16.77
N GLY A 331 -16.79 8.31 -17.08
CA GLY A 331 -16.36 7.99 -18.44
C GLY A 331 -15.44 9.04 -19.08
N ALA A 332 -14.86 9.96 -18.28
CA ALA A 332 -14.03 11.06 -18.74
C ALA A 332 -12.70 11.11 -17.96
N PRO A 333 -11.62 11.67 -18.53
CA PRO A 333 -10.38 11.91 -17.81
C PRO A 333 -10.62 12.70 -16.50
N PHE A 334 -9.90 12.33 -15.44
CA PHE A 334 -10.07 12.96 -14.12
C PHE A 334 -9.96 14.49 -14.18
N GLU A 335 -8.94 14.99 -14.86
CA GLU A 335 -8.65 16.42 -14.92
C GLU A 335 -9.68 17.24 -15.70
N ASP A 336 -10.62 16.63 -16.44
CA ASP A 336 -11.69 17.36 -17.11
C ASP A 336 -12.70 17.94 -16.10
N ASN A 337 -12.99 17.16 -15.05
CA ASN A 337 -14.03 17.47 -14.07
C ASN A 337 -13.50 17.80 -12.67
N PHE A 338 -12.29 17.34 -12.32
CA PHE A 338 -11.77 17.40 -10.97
C PHE A 338 -10.36 17.98 -10.94
N GLN A 339 -9.93 18.38 -9.76
CA GLN A 339 -8.57 18.87 -9.49
C GLN A 339 -8.12 18.42 -8.11
N VAL A 340 -6.88 17.95 -8.00
CA VAL A 340 -6.20 17.75 -6.74
C VAL A 340 -5.58 19.06 -6.30
N VAL A 341 -5.69 19.39 -5.03
CA VAL A 341 -5.02 20.55 -4.42
C VAL A 341 -4.49 20.16 -3.06
N LEU A 342 -3.49 20.88 -2.57
CA LEU A 342 -2.94 20.64 -1.24
C LEU A 342 -4.01 20.83 -0.17
N ASN A 343 -3.92 20.08 0.93
CA ASN A 343 -4.81 20.23 2.06
C ASN A 343 -4.76 21.65 2.63
N PRO A 344 -5.88 22.18 3.16
CA PRO A 344 -5.93 23.52 3.74
C PRO A 344 -4.94 23.69 4.89
N THR A 345 -4.34 24.89 4.99
CA THR A 345 -3.37 25.25 6.03
C THR A 345 -3.90 26.36 6.93
N TYR A 346 -3.50 26.37 8.20
CA TYR A 346 -3.87 27.41 9.15
C TYR A 346 -2.65 28.10 9.79
N ARG A 347 -1.71 27.32 10.31
CA ARG A 347 -0.53 27.84 11.03
C ARG A 347 0.80 27.31 10.51
N THR A 348 0.76 26.52 9.46
CA THR A 348 1.95 25.93 8.83
C THR A 348 2.16 26.54 7.45
N ASP A 349 3.41 26.76 7.07
CA ASP A 349 3.77 27.27 5.75
C ASP A 349 3.57 26.20 4.65
N PHE A 350 3.24 24.97 5.04
CA PHE A 350 3.04 23.83 4.15
C PHE A 350 1.86 22.96 4.60
N SER A 351 1.23 22.36 3.63
CA SER A 351 0.10 21.47 3.81
C SER A 351 0.57 20.11 4.34
N LEU A 352 0.04 19.68 5.47
CA LEU A 352 0.34 18.37 6.05
C LEU A 352 -0.67 17.31 5.60
N SER A 353 -0.22 16.07 5.53
CA SER A 353 -1.05 14.91 5.23
C SER A 353 -0.51 13.64 5.86
N TRP A 354 -1.37 12.63 5.87
CA TRP A 354 -1.03 11.25 6.16
C TRP A 354 -0.82 10.43 4.89
N ASN A 355 0.16 9.53 4.95
CA ASN A 355 0.33 8.49 3.95
C ASN A 355 -0.45 7.25 4.36
N TYR A 356 -1.55 7.00 3.67
CA TYR A 356 -2.35 5.79 3.81
C TYR A 356 -1.92 4.77 2.75
N ASN A 357 -0.64 4.39 2.79
CA ASN A 357 -0.01 3.61 1.73
C ASN A 357 -0.66 2.23 1.60
N HIS A 358 -0.96 1.84 0.36
CA HIS A 358 -1.14 0.43 0.05
C HIS A 358 0.22 -0.26 0.16
N ALA A 359 0.25 -1.41 0.81
CA ALA A 359 1.47 -2.14 1.08
C ALA A 359 1.29 -3.64 0.83
N LEU A 360 2.39 -4.34 0.65
CA LEU A 360 2.44 -5.79 0.47
C LEU A 360 3.25 -6.41 1.59
N ALA A 361 2.71 -7.48 2.16
CA ALA A 361 3.36 -8.27 3.21
C ALA A 361 3.39 -9.76 2.82
N ILE A 362 4.37 -10.49 3.34
CA ILE A 362 4.45 -11.95 3.25
C ILE A 362 3.89 -12.52 4.54
N CYS A 363 2.91 -13.42 4.46
CA CYS A 363 2.42 -14.09 5.65
C CYS A 363 3.43 -15.08 6.21
N ALA A 364 3.62 -15.09 7.53
CA ALA A 364 4.59 -15.97 8.21
C ALA A 364 4.33 -17.46 7.93
N GLN A 365 3.06 -17.85 7.73
CA GLN A 365 2.63 -19.22 7.40
C GLN A 365 2.95 -19.64 5.96
N SER A 366 3.33 -18.71 5.08
CA SER A 366 3.68 -19.03 3.69
C SER A 366 4.82 -20.04 3.61
N ARG A 367 4.66 -21.04 2.77
CA ARG A 367 5.71 -22.00 2.39
C ARG A 367 6.47 -21.56 1.13
N ASN A 368 6.01 -20.49 0.48
CA ASN A 368 6.53 -19.98 -0.79
C ASN A 368 7.19 -18.60 -0.64
N LYS A 369 7.76 -18.27 0.53
CA LYS A 369 8.25 -16.92 0.89
C LYS A 369 9.17 -16.30 -0.17
N MET A 370 10.09 -17.07 -0.77
CA MET A 370 10.99 -16.54 -1.81
C MET A 370 10.26 -16.20 -3.12
N TYR A 371 9.23 -16.98 -3.48
CA TYR A 371 8.40 -16.70 -4.64
C TYR A 371 7.47 -15.51 -4.39
N ALA A 372 6.93 -15.41 -3.16
CA ALA A 372 6.18 -14.26 -2.69
C ALA A 372 7.04 -12.99 -2.71
N ALA A 373 8.29 -13.07 -2.24
CA ALA A 373 9.25 -11.96 -2.31
C ALA A 373 9.55 -11.56 -3.75
N LYS A 374 9.72 -12.53 -4.67
CA LYS A 374 9.90 -12.27 -6.10
C LYS A 374 8.71 -11.53 -6.71
N PHE A 375 7.49 -11.89 -6.32
CA PHE A 375 6.27 -11.19 -6.75
C PHE A 375 6.26 -9.76 -6.23
N ILE A 376 6.44 -9.56 -4.92
CA ILE A 376 6.51 -8.23 -4.31
C ILE A 376 7.57 -7.36 -4.99
N ASP A 377 8.78 -7.91 -5.17
CA ASP A 377 9.88 -7.22 -5.84
C ASP A 377 9.49 -6.78 -7.27
N SER A 378 8.90 -7.67 -8.04
CA SER A 378 8.49 -7.36 -9.41
C SER A 378 7.40 -6.31 -9.50
N VAL A 379 6.35 -6.39 -8.67
CA VAL A 379 5.22 -5.44 -8.73
C VAL A 379 5.53 -4.07 -8.13
N THR A 380 6.58 -3.97 -7.29
CA THR A 380 6.97 -2.69 -6.68
C THR A 380 8.11 -2.00 -7.41
N SER A 381 8.88 -2.71 -8.25
CA SER A 381 10.10 -2.17 -8.81
C SER A 381 10.26 -2.31 -10.31
N ASP A 382 9.70 -3.35 -10.93
CA ASP A 382 9.83 -3.56 -12.35
C ASP A 382 8.81 -2.69 -13.11
N PRO A 383 9.26 -1.72 -13.95
CA PRO A 383 8.36 -0.83 -14.68
C PRO A 383 7.38 -1.57 -15.60
N ASP A 384 7.79 -2.69 -16.18
CA ASP A 384 6.93 -3.45 -17.10
C ASP A 384 5.86 -4.29 -16.35
N VAL A 385 6.04 -4.53 -15.06
CA VAL A 385 5.11 -5.30 -14.21
C VAL A 385 4.27 -4.36 -13.34
N GLY A 386 4.93 -3.52 -12.53
CA GLY A 386 4.27 -2.62 -11.58
C GLY A 386 3.85 -1.28 -12.16
N GLY A 387 4.48 -0.82 -13.25
CA GLY A 387 4.25 0.52 -13.80
C GLY A 387 2.79 0.79 -14.18
N LEU A 388 2.10 -0.22 -14.72
CA LEU A 388 0.68 -0.11 -15.08
C LEU A 388 -0.21 0.16 -13.86
N TYR A 389 0.11 -0.44 -12.71
CA TYR A 389 -0.63 -0.18 -11.48
C TYR A 389 -0.69 1.31 -11.17
N TYR A 390 0.44 1.98 -11.15
CA TYR A 390 0.53 3.39 -10.81
C TYR A 390 -0.20 4.30 -11.79
N LEU A 391 0.02 4.07 -13.09
CA LEU A 391 -0.59 4.89 -14.13
C LEU A 391 -2.10 4.74 -14.20
N LEU A 392 -2.61 3.53 -14.06
CA LEU A 392 -4.04 3.24 -14.19
C LEU A 392 -4.81 3.49 -12.90
N SER A 393 -4.21 3.19 -11.74
CA SER A 393 -4.87 3.38 -10.44
C SER A 393 -4.68 4.78 -9.86
N GLY A 394 -3.67 5.53 -10.31
CA GLY A 394 -3.34 6.86 -9.81
C GLY A 394 -2.38 6.86 -8.61
N HIS A 395 -2.03 5.71 -8.05
CA HIS A 395 -1.08 5.62 -6.93
C HIS A 395 0.31 6.16 -7.31
N LEU A 396 1.01 6.72 -6.33
CA LEU A 396 2.39 7.16 -6.55
C LEU A 396 3.34 5.98 -6.34
N PRO A 397 4.30 5.76 -7.28
CA PRO A 397 5.24 4.65 -7.14
C PRO A 397 6.25 4.87 -6.02
N LEU A 398 6.64 3.79 -5.36
CA LEU A 398 7.72 3.76 -4.38
C LEU A 398 9.08 3.94 -5.07
N ASN A 399 9.27 3.30 -6.21
CA ASN A 399 10.50 3.42 -6.99
C ASN A 399 10.49 4.67 -7.87
N ARG A 400 11.48 5.55 -7.68
CA ARG A 400 11.61 6.82 -8.42
C ARG A 400 11.88 6.65 -9.91
N GLU A 401 12.38 5.49 -10.38
CA GLU A 401 12.60 5.23 -11.80
C GLU A 401 11.29 5.29 -12.60
N HIS A 402 10.17 4.95 -11.99
CA HIS A 402 8.85 5.06 -12.63
C HIS A 402 8.47 6.52 -12.98
N TYR A 403 9.01 7.52 -12.26
CA TYR A 403 8.70 8.95 -12.52
C TYR A 403 9.21 9.49 -13.85
N SER A 404 10.07 8.76 -14.52
CA SER A 404 10.50 9.11 -15.88
C SER A 404 9.37 9.04 -16.91
N HIS A 405 8.30 8.26 -16.63
CA HIS A 405 7.15 8.15 -17.53
C HIS A 405 6.41 9.49 -17.65
N PRO A 406 6.08 9.96 -18.90
CA PRO A 406 5.49 11.27 -19.14
C PRO A 406 4.19 11.55 -18.37
N ASP A 407 3.36 10.53 -18.13
CA ASP A 407 2.09 10.66 -17.44
C ASP A 407 2.23 11.15 -15.99
N PHE A 408 3.35 10.89 -15.32
CA PHE A 408 3.61 11.42 -13.99
C PHE A 408 3.86 12.94 -13.97
N ARG A 409 3.98 13.58 -15.16
CA ARG A 409 4.03 15.05 -15.28
C ARG A 409 2.64 15.70 -15.33
N ARG A 410 1.57 14.91 -15.39
CA ARG A 410 0.19 15.43 -15.36
C ARG A 410 -0.11 16.09 -14.02
N PRO A 411 -0.95 17.14 -14.01
CA PRO A 411 -1.28 17.89 -12.79
C PRO A 411 -1.75 17.00 -11.64
N PHE A 412 -2.53 15.96 -11.92
CA PHE A 412 -2.97 14.99 -10.91
C PHE A 412 -1.80 14.43 -10.09
N PHE A 413 -0.80 13.87 -10.73
CA PHE A 413 0.35 13.27 -10.06
C PHE A 413 1.24 14.33 -9.40
N GLN A 414 1.41 15.50 -10.04
CA GLN A 414 2.27 16.57 -9.53
C GLN A 414 1.72 17.15 -8.21
N GLU A 415 0.41 17.31 -8.08
CA GLU A 415 -0.20 17.83 -6.86
C GLU A 415 -0.15 16.80 -5.71
N TYR A 416 -0.43 15.52 -6.00
CA TYR A 416 -0.23 14.47 -4.99
C TYR A 416 1.23 14.33 -4.58
N TRP A 417 2.17 14.58 -5.51
CA TRP A 417 3.59 14.56 -5.23
C TRP A 417 3.98 15.67 -4.24
N LYS A 418 3.51 16.89 -4.49
CA LYS A 418 3.73 18.00 -3.56
C LYS A 418 3.15 17.70 -2.17
N GLN A 419 1.98 17.06 -2.11
CA GLN A 419 1.38 16.66 -0.84
C GLN A 419 2.24 15.59 -0.14
N LEU A 420 2.81 14.64 -0.89
CA LEU A 420 3.68 13.59 -0.35
C LEU A 420 4.95 14.14 0.30
N GLU A 421 5.53 15.23 -0.24
CA GLU A 421 6.71 15.88 0.34
C GLU A 421 6.49 16.33 1.78
N HIS A 422 5.24 16.65 2.13
CA HIS A 422 4.80 17.15 3.44
C HIS A 422 3.91 16.13 4.16
N SER A 423 4.03 14.87 3.84
CA SER A 423 3.25 13.80 4.48
C SER A 423 4.15 12.84 5.26
N GLY A 424 3.57 12.16 6.22
CA GLY A 424 4.23 11.14 7.03
C GLY A 424 3.39 9.87 7.14
N CYS A 425 4.04 8.74 7.38
CA CYS A 425 3.37 7.53 7.82
C CYS A 425 3.17 7.59 9.33
N LEU A 426 2.06 7.04 9.83
CA LEU A 426 1.92 6.72 11.25
C LEU A 426 2.98 5.67 11.58
N ASN A 427 4.01 6.08 12.29
CA ASN A 427 4.95 5.15 12.89
C ASN A 427 4.40 4.73 14.27
N ALA A 428 3.36 3.91 14.24
CA ALA A 428 2.79 3.38 15.46
C ALA A 428 3.56 2.12 15.85
N GLU A 429 4.76 2.28 16.42
CA GLU A 429 5.42 1.18 17.15
C GLU A 429 4.54 0.65 18.31
N ASN A 430 3.48 1.36 18.61
CA ASN A 430 2.52 1.01 19.65
C ASN A 430 1.31 0.29 19.02
N SER A 431 1.26 -1.04 19.17
CA SER A 431 0.14 -1.88 18.74
C SER A 431 -1.22 -1.51 19.38
N MET A 432 -1.22 -0.67 20.42
CA MET A 432 -2.45 -0.15 21.04
C MET A 432 -3.05 1.02 20.27
N PHE A 433 -2.29 1.66 19.37
CA PHE A 433 -2.78 2.79 18.61
C PHE A 433 -3.96 2.41 17.69
N GLU A 434 -3.88 1.27 17.02
CA GLU A 434 -4.98 0.76 16.18
C GLU A 434 -6.25 0.41 16.98
N LYS A 435 -6.12 0.06 18.25
CA LYS A 435 -7.29 -0.17 19.12
C LYS A 435 -7.92 1.13 19.59
N ALA A 436 -7.19 2.23 19.50
CA ALA A 436 -7.66 3.56 19.91
C ALA A 436 -8.31 4.33 18.74
N MET A 437 -8.02 3.95 17.49
CA MET A 437 -8.71 4.44 16.29
C MET A 437 -10.05 3.75 16.08
#